data_35ca388b51b25527be4e0dd7b989aeb8
#
_entry.id   35ca388b51b25527be4e0dd7b989aeb8
#
_cell.length_a   1.000
_cell.length_b   1.000
_cell.length_c   1.000
_cell.angle_alpha   90.00
_cell.angle_beta   90.00
_cell.angle_gamma   90.00
#
_symmetry.space_group_name_H-M   'P 1'
#
loop_
_entity.id
_entity.type
_entity.pdbx_description
1 polymer ?
#
loop_
_entity_poly.entity_id
_entity_poly.type
_entity_poly.pdbx_seq_one_letter_code
_entity_poly.pdbx_strand_id
1 'polypeptide(L)'
;MDSDKFVHVYEMILISTGILASFILLYKLFRLLRLFVIFPLSKYYAVDLKNYGEWAVVTGGNSGIGKSYALQLAQRGMNVLIVGRNMDTLKQTKKEIQDNYRVQCEYVQIDFTENGNIYTKIKRQLEDRNVGILVISAGISGNFPCHFLEETHENVIAMIQLHIRAVVRMIDLVVPSMLAKQSGAVVIVSSASSKYPDPAASLYSSCKAFSDRFGRAISWEFRKDDVHVQCLVPYFVSTNMVKSVEKYLEPLRYFIVSSDEFSKSAVNTIGIDNYTTGHWKHELLGILLSFSRNFLLKYIVKKIFKTVHFKRCKKN
;
A
#
# COMPACT_ATOMS: atom_id res chain seq x y z
N MET A 1 -3.84 44.91 33.05
CA MET A 1 -4.53 43.92 32.22
C MET A 1 -4.82 42.72 33.16
N ASP A 2 -6.08 42.48 33.42
CA ASP A 2 -6.55 41.60 34.50
C ASP A 2 -5.96 40.18 34.38
N SER A 3 -5.20 39.76 35.39
CA SER A 3 -4.66 38.39 35.52
C SER A 3 -5.77 37.35 35.38
N ASP A 4 -6.94 37.61 35.90
CA ASP A 4 -8.10 36.68 35.85
C ASP A 4 -8.65 36.50 34.45
N LYS A 5 -8.69 37.54 33.64
CA LYS A 5 -9.08 37.42 32.18
C LYS A 5 -8.09 36.59 31.41
N PHE A 6 -6.79 36.67 31.70
CA PHE A 6 -5.78 35.87 31.04
C PHE A 6 -5.89 34.41 31.40
N VAL A 7 -6.14 34.10 32.68
CA VAL A 7 -6.38 32.72 33.18
C VAL A 7 -7.62 32.13 32.49
N HIS A 8 -8.73 32.85 32.47
CA HIS A 8 -9.95 32.38 31.78
C HIS A 8 -9.77 32.11 30.29
N VAL A 9 -9.08 32.97 29.57
CA VAL A 9 -8.78 32.75 28.15
C VAL A 9 -7.91 31.51 27.98
N TYR A 10 -6.91 31.29 28.83
CA TYR A 10 -6.05 30.10 28.79
C TYR A 10 -6.85 28.82 29.07
N GLU A 11 -7.72 28.81 30.08
CA GLU A 11 -8.60 27.67 30.40
C GLU A 11 -9.54 27.36 29.22
N MET A 12 -10.17 28.36 28.60
CA MET A 12 -11.01 28.19 27.43
C MET A 12 -10.25 27.58 26.24
N ILE A 13 -9.00 28.01 25.99
CA ILE A 13 -8.15 27.44 24.95
C ILE A 13 -7.83 25.97 25.27
N LEU A 14 -7.47 25.64 26.50
CA LEU A 14 -7.20 24.26 26.93
C LEU A 14 -8.42 23.36 26.76
N ILE A 15 -9.59 23.81 27.21
CA ILE A 15 -10.84 23.06 27.06
C ILE A 15 -11.19 22.86 25.58
N SER A 16 -11.11 23.92 24.78
CA SER A 16 -11.41 23.86 23.34
C SER A 16 -10.48 22.92 22.58
N THR A 17 -9.17 22.95 22.89
CA THR A 17 -8.20 22.03 22.30
C THR A 17 -8.40 20.61 22.74
N GLY A 18 -8.77 20.37 24.00
CA GLY A 18 -9.13 19.05 24.53
C GLY A 18 -10.38 18.46 23.86
N ILE A 19 -11.42 19.27 23.66
CA ILE A 19 -12.64 18.88 22.95
C ILE A 19 -12.31 18.52 21.48
N LEU A 20 -11.55 19.36 20.78
CA LEU A 20 -11.15 19.10 19.39
C LEU A 20 -10.32 17.81 19.26
N ALA A 21 -9.36 17.59 20.16
CA ALA A 21 -8.55 16.37 20.19
C ALA A 21 -9.42 15.12 20.43
N SER A 22 -10.42 15.22 21.31
CA SER A 22 -11.39 14.14 21.59
C SER A 22 -12.25 13.83 20.35
N PHE A 23 -12.74 14.84 19.65
CA PHE A 23 -13.48 14.65 18.39
C PHE A 23 -12.63 13.96 17.34
N ILE A 24 -11.38 14.38 17.15
CA ILE A 24 -10.45 13.74 16.20
C ILE A 24 -10.22 12.28 16.56
N LEU A 25 -10.02 11.96 17.84
CA LEU A 25 -9.83 10.59 18.29
C LEU A 25 -11.07 9.74 18.05
N LEU A 26 -12.25 10.23 18.45
CA LEU A 26 -13.52 9.54 18.25
C LEU A 26 -13.80 9.28 16.75
N TYR A 27 -13.54 10.26 15.89
CA TYR A 27 -13.65 10.08 14.44
C TYR A 27 -12.73 8.98 13.92
N LYS A 28 -11.45 8.95 14.37
CA LYS A 28 -10.49 7.90 13.96
C LYS A 28 -10.91 6.52 14.43
N LEU A 29 -11.41 6.40 15.68
CA LEU A 29 -11.92 5.15 16.23
C LEU A 29 -13.20 4.70 15.50
N PHE A 30 -14.13 5.61 15.24
CA PHE A 30 -15.33 5.31 14.44
C PHE A 30 -14.96 4.82 13.04
N ARG A 31 -13.99 5.47 12.37
CA ARG A 31 -13.50 5.06 11.06
C ARG A 31 -12.91 3.64 11.10
N LEU A 32 -12.11 3.33 12.13
CA LEU A 32 -11.56 2.00 12.35
C LEU A 32 -12.67 0.95 12.50
N LEU A 33 -13.66 1.20 13.35
CA LEU A 33 -14.81 0.32 13.55
C LEU A 33 -15.61 0.14 12.26
N ARG A 34 -15.88 1.23 11.57
CA ARG A 34 -16.62 1.21 10.29
C ARG A 34 -15.93 0.29 9.28
N LEU A 35 -14.63 0.50 9.01
CA LEU A 35 -13.91 -0.19 7.94
C LEU A 35 -13.62 -1.66 8.26
N PHE A 36 -13.32 -2.00 9.51
CA PHE A 36 -12.81 -3.32 9.86
C PHE A 36 -13.76 -4.18 10.69
N VAL A 37 -14.89 -3.62 11.14
CA VAL A 37 -15.91 -4.35 11.88
C VAL A 37 -17.27 -4.24 11.19
N ILE A 38 -17.79 -3.03 11.02
CA ILE A 38 -19.16 -2.82 10.53
C ILE A 38 -19.30 -3.28 9.08
N PHE A 39 -18.47 -2.80 8.16
CA PHE A 39 -18.57 -3.15 6.75
C PHE A 39 -18.30 -4.65 6.47
N PRO A 40 -17.24 -5.29 7.03
CA PRO A 40 -17.02 -6.72 6.80
C PRO A 40 -18.13 -7.63 7.36
N LEU A 41 -18.82 -7.21 8.42
CA LEU A 41 -19.93 -7.97 9.02
C LEU A 41 -21.27 -7.73 8.33
N SER A 42 -21.41 -6.63 7.62
CA SER A 42 -22.67 -6.25 6.97
C SER A 42 -22.74 -6.76 5.54
N LYS A 43 -23.63 -7.69 5.28
CA LYS A 43 -23.93 -8.16 3.91
C LYS A 43 -24.42 -7.03 2.98
N TYR A 44 -24.97 -5.94 3.53
CA TYR A 44 -25.48 -4.79 2.76
C TYR A 44 -24.39 -3.90 2.18
N TYR A 45 -23.19 -3.93 2.76
CA TYR A 45 -22.05 -3.09 2.32
C TYR A 45 -20.96 -3.88 1.62
N ALA A 46 -21.12 -5.21 1.46
CA ALA A 46 -20.18 -6.02 0.71
C ALA A 46 -20.21 -5.61 -0.77
N VAL A 47 -19.15 -4.94 -1.23
CA VAL A 47 -19.01 -4.63 -2.65
C VAL A 47 -18.72 -5.92 -3.40
N ASP A 48 -19.60 -6.32 -4.31
CA ASP A 48 -19.27 -7.39 -5.25
C ASP A 48 -18.24 -6.87 -6.24
N LEU A 49 -17.01 -7.37 -6.12
CA LEU A 49 -15.89 -6.92 -6.93
C LEU A 49 -16.07 -7.24 -8.43
N LYS A 50 -16.93 -8.20 -8.77
CA LYS A 50 -17.28 -8.52 -10.16
C LYS A 50 -18.07 -7.41 -10.84
N ASN A 51 -18.74 -6.55 -10.08
CA ASN A 51 -19.44 -5.38 -10.66
C ASN A 51 -18.47 -4.41 -11.34
N TYR A 52 -17.18 -4.42 -10.96
CA TYR A 52 -16.17 -3.62 -11.65
C TYR A 52 -15.73 -4.23 -12.99
N GLY A 53 -15.81 -5.55 -13.15
CA GLY A 53 -15.40 -6.30 -14.32
C GLY A 53 -14.93 -7.71 -13.96
N GLU A 54 -14.62 -8.51 -14.98
CA GLU A 54 -14.30 -9.93 -14.80
C GLU A 54 -12.86 -10.20 -14.38
N TRP A 55 -11.94 -9.32 -14.79
CA TRP A 55 -10.50 -9.51 -14.61
C TRP A 55 -9.90 -8.56 -13.59
N ALA A 56 -9.00 -9.10 -12.79
CA ALA A 56 -8.09 -8.33 -11.95
C ALA A 56 -6.67 -8.44 -12.46
N VAL A 57 -5.99 -7.30 -12.59
CA VAL A 57 -4.56 -7.22 -12.94
C VAL A 57 -3.76 -6.90 -11.70
N VAL A 58 -2.76 -7.75 -11.37
CA VAL A 58 -1.97 -7.58 -10.14
C VAL A 58 -0.48 -7.54 -10.47
N THR A 59 0.14 -6.36 -10.34
CA THR A 59 1.60 -6.24 -10.44
C THR A 59 2.28 -6.71 -9.16
N GLY A 60 3.41 -7.40 -9.27
CA GLY A 60 4.04 -8.06 -8.13
C GLY A 60 3.24 -9.26 -7.62
N GLY A 61 2.36 -9.85 -8.45
CA GLY A 61 1.46 -10.96 -8.09
C GLY A 61 2.15 -12.30 -7.83
N ASN A 62 3.47 -12.33 -7.81
CA ASN A 62 4.28 -13.52 -7.61
C ASN A 62 4.81 -13.70 -6.18
N SER A 63 4.63 -12.73 -5.28
CA SER A 63 5.10 -12.82 -3.90
C SER A 63 4.42 -11.80 -2.98
N GLY A 64 4.53 -12.03 -1.65
CA GLY A 64 4.12 -11.07 -0.62
C GLY A 64 2.68 -10.58 -0.77
N ILE A 65 2.48 -9.27 -0.60
CA ILE A 65 1.15 -8.64 -0.66
C ILE A 65 0.49 -8.89 -2.02
N GLY A 66 1.20 -8.74 -3.14
CA GLY A 66 0.63 -8.92 -4.47
C GLY A 66 0.12 -10.33 -4.72
N LYS A 67 0.90 -11.35 -4.35
CA LYS A 67 0.46 -12.76 -4.44
C LYS A 67 -0.80 -13.00 -3.60
N SER A 68 -0.79 -12.58 -2.34
CA SER A 68 -1.94 -12.76 -1.45
C SER A 68 -3.17 -11.98 -1.93
N TYR A 69 -2.99 -10.79 -2.53
CA TYR A 69 -4.08 -10.06 -3.19
C TYR A 69 -4.66 -10.83 -4.38
N ALA A 70 -3.80 -11.40 -5.24
CA ALA A 70 -4.23 -12.22 -6.38
C ALA A 70 -5.08 -13.42 -5.92
N LEU A 71 -4.64 -14.13 -4.88
CA LEU A 71 -5.39 -15.23 -4.26
C LEU A 71 -6.74 -14.77 -3.70
N GLN A 72 -6.77 -13.63 -3.01
CA GLN A 72 -8.01 -13.09 -2.43
C GLN A 72 -9.02 -12.62 -3.50
N LEU A 73 -8.56 -12.09 -4.63
CA LEU A 73 -9.41 -11.72 -5.76
C LEU A 73 -9.95 -12.96 -6.48
N ALA A 74 -9.10 -13.98 -6.68
CA ALA A 74 -9.50 -15.27 -7.22
C ALA A 74 -10.55 -15.97 -6.33
N GLN A 75 -10.37 -15.94 -5.01
CA GLN A 75 -11.35 -16.48 -4.05
C GLN A 75 -12.72 -15.80 -4.17
N ARG A 76 -12.77 -14.53 -4.61
CA ARG A 76 -14.01 -13.78 -4.86
C ARG A 76 -14.54 -13.97 -6.29
N GLY A 77 -13.97 -14.95 -7.03
CA GLY A 77 -14.42 -15.35 -8.35
C GLY A 77 -13.98 -14.44 -9.49
N MET A 78 -12.97 -13.59 -9.30
CA MET A 78 -12.37 -12.83 -10.39
C MET A 78 -11.31 -13.64 -11.12
N ASN A 79 -11.25 -13.51 -12.43
CA ASN A 79 -10.11 -13.95 -13.22
C ASN A 79 -8.91 -13.07 -12.91
N VAL A 80 -7.70 -13.61 -12.90
CA VAL A 80 -6.51 -12.87 -12.47
C VAL A 80 -5.40 -12.91 -13.50
N LEU A 81 -4.88 -11.73 -13.86
CA LEU A 81 -3.64 -11.56 -14.61
C LEU A 81 -2.54 -11.11 -13.66
N ILE A 82 -1.59 -11.98 -13.37
CA ILE A 82 -0.44 -11.67 -12.52
C ILE A 82 0.75 -11.20 -13.35
N VAL A 83 1.36 -10.08 -12.94
CA VAL A 83 2.53 -9.50 -13.60
C VAL A 83 3.70 -9.49 -12.61
N GLY A 84 4.84 -10.03 -13.01
CA GLY A 84 6.04 -10.07 -12.16
C GLY A 84 7.28 -10.52 -12.92
N ARG A 85 8.43 -10.49 -12.26
CA ARG A 85 9.72 -10.75 -12.94
C ARG A 85 10.18 -12.21 -12.91
N ASN A 86 9.82 -12.94 -11.86
CA ASN A 86 10.30 -14.32 -11.69
C ASN A 86 9.27 -15.31 -12.23
N MET A 87 9.66 -16.01 -13.30
CA MET A 87 8.84 -16.95 -14.03
C MET A 87 8.34 -18.12 -13.15
N ASP A 88 9.22 -18.69 -12.33
CA ASP A 88 8.89 -19.88 -11.54
C ASP A 88 7.83 -19.56 -10.48
N THR A 89 7.99 -18.44 -9.78
CA THR A 89 7.00 -18.00 -8.79
C THR A 89 5.70 -17.55 -9.44
N LEU A 90 5.71 -17.01 -10.66
CA LEU A 90 4.49 -16.73 -11.44
C LEU A 90 3.75 -18.01 -11.79
N LYS A 91 4.45 -19.04 -12.32
CA LYS A 91 3.87 -20.34 -12.63
C LYS A 91 3.29 -21.03 -11.38
N GLN A 92 4.03 -20.97 -10.27
CA GLN A 92 3.56 -21.51 -8.99
C GLN A 92 2.29 -20.81 -8.51
N THR A 93 2.24 -19.47 -8.56
CA THR A 93 1.06 -18.72 -8.14
C THR A 93 -0.13 -18.97 -9.07
N LYS A 94 0.09 -19.05 -10.39
CA LYS A 94 -0.96 -19.42 -11.35
C LYS A 94 -1.54 -20.80 -11.00
N LYS A 95 -0.68 -21.80 -10.78
CA LYS A 95 -1.10 -23.16 -10.42
C LYS A 95 -1.91 -23.14 -9.11
N GLU A 96 -1.43 -22.47 -8.08
CA GLU A 96 -2.12 -22.35 -6.79
C GLU A 96 -3.51 -21.72 -6.94
N ILE A 97 -3.66 -20.70 -7.79
CA ILE A 97 -4.95 -20.07 -8.07
C ILE A 97 -5.88 -21.07 -8.79
N GLN A 98 -5.40 -21.75 -9.81
CA GLN A 98 -6.22 -22.67 -10.62
C GLN A 98 -6.62 -23.92 -9.84
N ASP A 99 -5.74 -24.44 -8.97
CA ASP A 99 -6.01 -25.62 -8.15
C ASP A 99 -7.06 -25.34 -7.05
N ASN A 100 -7.09 -24.10 -6.52
CA ASN A 100 -7.95 -23.76 -5.39
C ASN A 100 -9.25 -23.02 -5.78
N TYR A 101 -9.28 -22.35 -6.94
CA TYR A 101 -10.40 -21.50 -7.33
C TYR A 101 -10.84 -21.76 -8.78
N ARG A 102 -12.15 -21.73 -9.03
CA ARG A 102 -12.74 -21.94 -10.37
C ARG A 102 -12.70 -20.66 -11.20
N VAL A 103 -11.49 -20.12 -11.44
CA VAL A 103 -11.26 -18.89 -12.21
C VAL A 103 -10.09 -19.06 -13.17
N GLN A 104 -10.05 -18.23 -14.20
CA GLN A 104 -8.89 -18.17 -15.09
C GLN A 104 -7.76 -17.41 -14.40
N CYS A 105 -6.54 -17.92 -14.54
CA CYS A 105 -5.35 -17.21 -14.11
C CYS A 105 -4.30 -17.24 -15.21
N GLU A 106 -3.84 -16.04 -15.60
CA GLU A 106 -2.76 -15.86 -16.58
C GLU A 106 -1.62 -15.07 -15.95
N TYR A 107 -0.44 -15.13 -16.56
CA TYR A 107 0.70 -14.36 -16.11
C TYR A 107 1.47 -13.71 -17.27
N VAL A 108 2.12 -12.60 -16.95
CA VAL A 108 3.08 -11.93 -17.85
C VAL A 108 4.39 -11.74 -17.08
N GLN A 109 5.47 -12.27 -17.67
CA GLN A 109 6.80 -12.03 -17.11
C GLN A 109 7.29 -10.66 -17.56
N ILE A 110 7.41 -9.73 -16.60
CA ILE A 110 7.87 -8.36 -16.78
C ILE A 110 8.79 -7.97 -15.63
N ASP A 111 9.94 -7.43 -15.96
CA ASP A 111 10.74 -6.64 -15.02
C ASP A 111 10.50 -5.15 -15.29
N PHE A 112 9.84 -4.49 -14.35
CA PHE A 112 9.53 -3.06 -14.45
C PHE A 112 10.76 -2.15 -14.26
N THR A 113 11.92 -2.72 -13.91
CA THR A 113 13.18 -1.98 -13.83
C THR A 113 13.87 -1.84 -15.17
N GLU A 114 13.43 -2.59 -16.19
CA GLU A 114 14.00 -2.55 -17.54
C GLU A 114 13.51 -1.34 -18.35
N ASN A 115 14.40 -0.85 -19.23
CA ASN A 115 14.13 0.19 -20.21
C ASN A 115 13.72 -0.42 -21.56
N GLY A 116 12.61 -1.09 -21.64
CA GLY A 116 12.18 -1.71 -22.88
C GLY A 116 10.72 -1.46 -23.23
N ASN A 117 10.28 -2.07 -24.32
CA ASN A 117 8.88 -2.03 -24.73
C ASN A 117 8.03 -3.04 -23.94
N ILE A 118 8.27 -3.10 -22.60
CA ILE A 118 7.64 -4.04 -21.69
C ILE A 118 6.11 -3.83 -21.61
N TYR A 119 5.67 -2.58 -21.72
CA TYR A 119 4.26 -2.22 -21.62
C TYR A 119 3.42 -2.70 -22.80
N THR A 120 4.02 -2.87 -23.99
CA THR A 120 3.33 -3.47 -25.15
C THR A 120 2.94 -4.92 -24.90
N LYS A 121 3.79 -5.68 -24.19
CA LYS A 121 3.46 -7.06 -23.80
C LYS A 121 2.25 -7.09 -22.85
N ILE A 122 2.19 -6.16 -21.91
CA ILE A 122 1.05 -6.04 -21.00
C ILE A 122 -0.21 -5.63 -21.78
N LYS A 123 -0.10 -4.59 -22.63
CA LYS A 123 -1.22 -4.10 -23.44
C LYS A 123 -1.89 -5.21 -24.23
N ARG A 124 -1.12 -6.03 -24.95
CA ARG A 124 -1.66 -7.18 -25.70
C ARG A 124 -2.44 -8.16 -24.85
N GLN A 125 -2.03 -8.33 -23.59
CA GLN A 125 -2.77 -9.20 -22.64
C GLN A 125 -4.04 -8.56 -22.08
N LEU A 126 -4.21 -7.25 -22.25
CA LEU A 126 -5.39 -6.51 -21.77
C LEU A 126 -6.46 -6.34 -22.86
N GLU A 127 -6.12 -6.46 -24.14
CA GLU A 127 -6.98 -6.08 -25.28
C GLU A 127 -8.36 -6.73 -25.26
N ASP A 128 -8.45 -8.02 -24.90
CA ASP A 128 -9.71 -8.78 -24.88
C ASP A 128 -10.25 -9.03 -23.48
N ARG A 129 -9.80 -8.27 -22.49
CA ARG A 129 -10.19 -8.49 -21.08
C ARG A 129 -10.96 -7.33 -20.52
N ASN A 130 -12.14 -7.63 -19.94
CA ASN A 130 -12.89 -6.67 -19.15
C ASN A 130 -12.21 -6.50 -17.76
N VAL A 131 -11.17 -5.64 -17.71
CA VAL A 131 -10.41 -5.40 -16.49
C VAL A 131 -11.21 -4.54 -15.53
N GLY A 132 -11.64 -5.12 -14.41
CA GLY A 132 -12.38 -4.45 -13.34
C GLY A 132 -11.50 -3.89 -12.25
N ILE A 133 -10.39 -4.58 -11.93
CA ILE A 133 -9.50 -4.18 -10.83
C ILE A 133 -8.05 -4.15 -11.29
N LEU A 134 -7.33 -3.07 -10.93
CA LEU A 134 -5.89 -2.95 -11.07
C LEU A 134 -5.24 -2.83 -9.69
N VAL A 135 -4.37 -3.78 -9.32
CA VAL A 135 -3.57 -3.72 -8.09
C VAL A 135 -2.11 -3.48 -8.44
N ILE A 136 -1.60 -2.32 -8.06
CA ILE A 136 -0.20 -1.93 -8.26
C ILE A 136 0.56 -2.20 -6.97
N SER A 137 1.13 -3.42 -6.86
CA SER A 137 1.81 -3.90 -5.64
C SER A 137 3.30 -4.20 -5.85
N ALA A 138 3.79 -4.18 -7.09
CA ALA A 138 5.21 -4.40 -7.36
C ALA A 138 6.09 -3.37 -6.62
N GLY A 139 7.17 -3.83 -5.99
CA GLY A 139 8.06 -2.96 -5.23
C GLY A 139 9.39 -3.61 -4.86
N ILE A 140 10.40 -2.77 -4.68
CA ILE A 140 11.73 -3.09 -4.15
C ILE A 140 12.13 -2.04 -3.12
N SER A 141 13.05 -2.38 -2.21
CA SER A 141 13.53 -1.46 -1.16
C SER A 141 15.02 -1.07 -1.31
N GLY A 142 15.68 -1.50 -2.39
CA GLY A 142 17.12 -1.33 -2.53
C GLY A 142 17.89 -2.07 -1.43
N ASN A 143 19.02 -1.52 -1.01
CA ASN A 143 19.87 -2.06 0.05
C ASN A 143 19.39 -1.70 1.47
N PHE A 144 18.09 -1.47 1.64
CA PHE A 144 17.50 -1.05 2.93
C PHE A 144 17.85 -1.98 4.11
N PRO A 145 18.24 -1.46 5.29
CA PRO A 145 18.51 -0.05 5.60
C PRO A 145 19.91 0.39 5.20
N CYS A 146 20.05 1.50 4.49
CA CYS A 146 21.36 2.07 4.10
C CYS A 146 21.33 3.61 4.07
N HIS A 147 22.53 4.21 4.07
CA HIS A 147 22.67 5.65 3.80
C HIS A 147 22.47 5.91 2.30
N PHE A 148 21.87 7.03 1.91
CA PHE A 148 21.57 7.31 0.49
C PHE A 148 22.81 7.21 -0.42
N LEU A 149 23.96 7.73 0.01
CA LEU A 149 25.21 7.66 -0.75
C LEU A 149 25.85 6.25 -0.81
N GLU A 150 25.31 5.28 -0.10
CA GLU A 150 25.73 3.86 -0.14
C GLU A 150 24.82 3.03 -1.07
N GLU A 151 23.71 3.61 -1.55
CA GLU A 151 22.85 2.96 -2.54
C GLU A 151 23.55 2.96 -3.90
N THR A 152 23.46 1.85 -4.63
CA THR A 152 24.03 1.77 -5.98
C THR A 152 23.21 2.55 -6.98
N HIS A 153 23.84 3.07 -8.03
CA HIS A 153 23.14 3.81 -9.08
C HIS A 153 22.05 2.94 -9.74
N GLU A 154 22.32 1.67 -9.95
CA GLU A 154 21.38 0.71 -10.53
C GLU A 154 20.13 0.57 -9.66
N ASN A 155 20.29 0.45 -8.33
CA ASN A 155 19.16 0.40 -7.41
C ASN A 155 18.37 1.72 -7.37
N VAL A 156 19.06 2.86 -7.46
CA VAL A 156 18.39 4.17 -7.54
C VAL A 156 17.47 4.23 -8.75
N ILE A 157 17.99 3.89 -9.95
CA ILE A 157 17.22 3.87 -11.18
C ILE A 157 16.10 2.83 -11.11
N ALA A 158 16.39 1.62 -10.63
CA ALA A 158 15.39 0.55 -10.48
C ALA A 158 14.21 0.97 -9.58
N MET A 159 14.48 1.64 -8.46
CA MET A 159 13.42 2.15 -7.57
C MET A 159 12.55 3.21 -8.27
N ILE A 160 13.14 4.15 -9.01
CA ILE A 160 12.40 5.18 -9.75
C ILE A 160 11.54 4.53 -10.85
N GLN A 161 12.12 3.61 -11.63
CA GLN A 161 11.40 2.91 -12.68
C GLN A 161 10.19 2.14 -12.15
N LEU A 162 10.39 1.39 -11.07
CA LEU A 162 9.35 0.52 -10.53
C LEU A 162 8.28 1.28 -9.73
N HIS A 163 8.68 2.22 -8.86
CA HIS A 163 7.74 2.89 -7.96
C HIS A 163 7.09 4.15 -8.54
N ILE A 164 7.68 4.76 -9.56
CA ILE A 164 7.16 5.97 -10.18
C ILE A 164 6.67 5.66 -11.59
N ARG A 165 7.59 5.30 -12.51
CA ARG A 165 7.25 5.09 -13.91
C ARG A 165 6.23 3.96 -14.10
N ALA A 166 6.44 2.80 -13.46
CA ALA A 166 5.52 1.68 -13.62
C ALA A 166 4.13 1.97 -13.05
N VAL A 167 4.03 2.71 -11.93
CA VAL A 167 2.74 3.14 -11.39
C VAL A 167 1.98 3.99 -12.41
N VAL A 168 2.61 5.03 -12.95
CA VAL A 168 1.99 5.92 -13.95
C VAL A 168 1.60 5.14 -15.21
N ARG A 169 2.51 4.31 -15.75
CA ARG A 169 2.27 3.56 -16.99
C ARG A 169 1.19 2.47 -16.85
N MET A 170 1.08 1.81 -15.71
CA MET A 170 0.00 0.84 -15.49
C MET A 170 -1.37 1.52 -15.41
N ILE A 171 -1.45 2.69 -14.81
CA ILE A 171 -2.67 3.49 -14.79
C ILE A 171 -3.04 3.95 -16.19
N ASP A 172 -2.09 4.50 -16.95
CA ASP A 172 -2.26 4.92 -18.34
C ASP A 172 -2.74 3.78 -19.26
N LEU A 173 -2.31 2.55 -19.01
CA LEU A 173 -2.72 1.38 -19.81
C LEU A 173 -4.12 0.86 -19.47
N VAL A 174 -4.52 0.90 -18.19
CA VAL A 174 -5.71 0.19 -17.72
C VAL A 174 -6.90 1.12 -17.51
N VAL A 175 -6.67 2.30 -16.95
CA VAL A 175 -7.76 3.20 -16.52
C VAL A 175 -8.60 3.75 -17.67
N PRO A 176 -8.09 4.04 -18.88
CA PRO A 176 -8.93 4.52 -19.98
C PRO A 176 -10.12 3.59 -20.29
N SER A 177 -9.92 2.27 -20.23
CA SER A 177 -11.02 1.30 -20.42
C SER A 177 -12.02 1.32 -19.25
N MET A 178 -11.57 1.57 -18.02
CA MET A 178 -12.45 1.73 -16.86
C MET A 178 -13.29 3.00 -16.94
N LEU A 179 -12.67 4.12 -17.37
CA LEU A 179 -13.38 5.39 -17.58
C LEU A 179 -14.44 5.27 -18.69
N ALA A 180 -14.10 4.61 -19.80
CA ALA A 180 -15.03 4.41 -20.92
C ALA A 180 -16.28 3.60 -20.54
N LYS A 181 -16.15 2.65 -19.62
CA LYS A 181 -17.29 1.86 -19.09
C LYS A 181 -17.89 2.39 -17.80
N GLN A 182 -17.35 3.48 -17.26
CA GLN A 182 -17.75 4.08 -15.98
C GLN A 182 -17.78 3.07 -14.83
N SER A 183 -16.78 2.18 -14.80
CA SER A 183 -16.69 1.15 -13.76
C SER A 183 -15.25 0.65 -13.65
N GLY A 184 -14.69 0.66 -12.44
CA GLY A 184 -13.37 0.12 -12.17
C GLY A 184 -12.85 0.44 -10.79
N ALA A 185 -11.84 -0.31 -10.35
CA ALA A 185 -11.14 -0.03 -9.11
C ALA A 185 -9.63 -0.15 -9.30
N VAL A 186 -8.89 0.84 -8.79
CA VAL A 186 -7.42 0.87 -8.78
C VAL A 186 -6.93 0.88 -7.34
N VAL A 187 -6.07 -0.07 -6.99
CA VAL A 187 -5.41 -0.13 -5.68
C VAL A 187 -3.92 0.14 -5.86
N ILE A 188 -3.44 1.24 -5.31
CA ILE A 188 -2.02 1.61 -5.33
C ILE A 188 -1.42 1.29 -3.97
N VAL A 189 -0.54 0.27 -3.91
CA VAL A 189 0.12 -0.12 -2.67
C VAL A 189 1.32 0.79 -2.41
N SER A 190 1.10 1.78 -1.54
CA SER A 190 2.11 2.65 -1.00
C SER A 190 2.78 2.03 0.25
N SER A 191 3.11 2.80 1.25
CA SER A 191 3.69 2.36 2.52
C SER A 191 3.48 3.43 3.61
N ALA A 192 3.47 3.04 4.87
CA ALA A 192 3.51 3.99 5.99
C ALA A 192 4.75 4.90 5.95
N SER A 193 5.85 4.46 5.31
CA SER A 193 7.04 5.29 5.03
C SER A 193 6.75 6.51 4.16
N SER A 194 5.63 6.52 3.40
CA SER A 194 5.20 7.69 2.62
C SER A 194 4.79 8.89 3.49
N LYS A 195 4.41 8.63 4.73
CA LYS A 195 3.88 9.65 5.65
C LYS A 195 4.96 10.49 6.32
N TYR A 196 6.18 9.98 6.36
CA TYR A 196 7.28 10.59 7.12
C TYR A 196 8.61 10.43 6.39
N PRO A 197 9.55 11.39 6.55
CA PRO A 197 10.92 11.19 6.12
C PRO A 197 11.53 9.98 6.84
N ASP A 198 12.05 9.05 6.07
CA ASP A 198 12.71 7.84 6.58
C ASP A 198 14.19 7.87 6.20
N PRO A 199 15.08 8.28 7.13
CA PRO A 199 16.48 8.51 6.81
C PRO A 199 17.27 7.25 6.38
N ALA A 200 16.81 6.06 6.77
CA ALA A 200 17.46 4.80 6.35
C ALA A 200 16.88 4.23 5.05
N ALA A 201 15.83 4.84 4.52
CA ALA A 201 15.11 4.45 3.31
C ALA A 201 14.66 5.69 2.51
N SER A 202 15.51 6.72 2.43
CA SER A 202 15.16 8.04 1.91
C SER A 202 14.53 7.98 0.51
N LEU A 203 15.15 7.29 -0.43
CA LEU A 203 14.62 7.15 -1.79
C LEU A 203 13.34 6.32 -1.83
N TYR A 204 13.31 5.18 -1.13
CA TYR A 204 12.12 4.34 -1.06
C TYR A 204 10.91 5.09 -0.49
N SER A 205 11.09 5.79 0.65
CA SER A 205 10.02 6.57 1.27
C SER A 205 9.53 7.71 0.37
N SER A 206 10.44 8.36 -0.36
CA SER A 206 10.11 9.39 -1.35
C SER A 206 9.31 8.83 -2.54
N CYS A 207 9.71 7.69 -3.07
CA CYS A 207 8.96 6.99 -4.10
C CYS A 207 7.56 6.57 -3.63
N LYS A 208 7.43 6.09 -2.39
CA LYS A 208 6.13 5.75 -1.80
C LYS A 208 5.29 6.99 -1.51
N ALA A 209 5.90 8.11 -1.17
CA ALA A 209 5.22 9.40 -1.05
C ALA A 209 4.67 9.90 -2.40
N PHE A 210 5.42 9.67 -3.50
CA PHE A 210 4.88 9.90 -4.85
C PHE A 210 3.61 9.07 -5.09
N SER A 211 3.67 7.76 -4.87
CA SER A 211 2.53 6.86 -5.08
C SER A 211 1.31 7.25 -4.24
N ASP A 212 1.52 7.63 -2.97
CA ASP A 212 0.47 8.12 -2.08
C ASP A 212 -0.15 9.43 -2.59
N ARG A 213 0.68 10.42 -2.89
CA ARG A 213 0.21 11.73 -3.34
C ARG A 213 -0.48 11.66 -4.69
N PHE A 214 0.13 10.96 -5.65
CA PHE A 214 -0.41 10.77 -6.99
C PHE A 214 -1.75 10.03 -6.97
N GLY A 215 -1.81 8.88 -6.27
CA GLY A 215 -3.04 8.10 -6.18
C GLY A 215 -4.19 8.88 -5.55
N ARG A 216 -3.92 9.65 -4.50
CA ARG A 216 -4.94 10.53 -3.88
C ARG A 216 -5.41 11.64 -4.82
N ALA A 217 -4.52 12.21 -5.62
CA ALA A 217 -4.90 13.24 -6.61
C ALA A 217 -5.84 12.65 -7.65
N ILE A 218 -5.45 11.56 -8.32
CA ILE A 218 -6.27 10.91 -9.35
C ILE A 218 -7.58 10.30 -8.80
N SER A 219 -7.64 9.98 -7.50
CA SER A 219 -8.90 9.53 -6.88
C SER A 219 -9.99 10.61 -6.89
N TRP A 220 -9.61 11.89 -6.89
CA TRP A 220 -10.51 12.99 -7.05
C TRP A 220 -10.88 13.24 -8.52
N GLU A 221 -9.91 13.09 -9.43
CA GLU A 221 -10.11 13.27 -10.87
C GLU A 221 -11.11 12.25 -11.42
N PHE A 222 -10.98 10.97 -11.04
CA PHE A 222 -11.81 9.87 -11.59
C PHE A 222 -13.11 9.61 -10.81
N ARG A 223 -13.38 10.38 -9.76
CA ARG A 223 -14.55 10.16 -8.90
C ARG A 223 -15.87 10.32 -9.63
N LYS A 224 -15.93 11.20 -10.62
CA LYS A 224 -17.14 11.46 -11.42
C LYS A 224 -17.45 10.36 -12.43
N ASP A 225 -16.50 9.52 -12.73
CA ASP A 225 -16.56 8.47 -13.76
C ASP A 225 -16.73 7.07 -13.13
N ASP A 226 -17.19 7.00 -11.88
CA ASP A 226 -17.38 5.76 -11.10
C ASP A 226 -16.13 4.83 -11.09
N VAL A 227 -14.94 5.40 -11.25
CA VAL A 227 -13.67 4.68 -11.08
C VAL A 227 -13.10 4.95 -9.68
N HIS A 228 -13.11 3.91 -8.85
CA HIS A 228 -12.60 3.98 -7.49
C HIS A 228 -11.07 3.86 -7.46
N VAL A 229 -10.37 4.85 -6.92
CA VAL A 229 -8.91 4.78 -6.70
C VAL A 229 -8.62 4.77 -5.21
N GLN A 230 -7.94 3.71 -4.76
CA GLN A 230 -7.55 3.52 -3.37
C GLN A 230 -6.03 3.57 -3.20
N CYS A 231 -5.57 4.43 -2.30
CA CYS A 231 -4.20 4.38 -1.77
C CYS A 231 -4.17 3.46 -0.54
N LEU A 232 -3.50 2.34 -0.67
CA LEU A 232 -3.29 1.38 0.40
C LEU A 232 -1.93 1.65 1.04
N VAL A 233 -1.90 1.97 2.33
CA VAL A 233 -0.72 2.46 3.05
C VAL A 233 -0.38 1.53 4.22
N PRO A 234 0.09 0.29 3.95
CA PRO A 234 0.43 -0.67 4.98
C PRO A 234 1.58 -0.22 5.86
N TYR A 235 1.57 -0.66 7.12
CA TYR A 235 2.73 -0.65 7.99
C TYR A 235 3.56 -1.92 7.74
N PHE A 236 3.74 -2.78 8.72
CA PHE A 236 4.63 -3.93 8.62
C PHE A 236 3.86 -5.21 8.25
N VAL A 237 4.02 -5.63 7.01
CA VAL A 237 3.50 -6.92 6.51
C VAL A 237 4.67 -7.88 6.38
N SER A 238 4.55 -9.08 6.97
CA SER A 238 5.59 -10.12 6.93
C SER A 238 5.79 -10.61 5.49
N THR A 239 6.76 -10.02 4.83
CA THR A 239 7.19 -10.29 3.46
C THR A 239 8.71 -10.38 3.40
N ASN A 240 9.27 -10.83 2.30
CA ASN A 240 10.72 -10.87 2.12
C ASN A 240 11.39 -9.50 2.31
N MET A 241 10.68 -8.42 1.99
CA MET A 241 11.18 -7.05 2.17
C MET A 241 11.35 -6.68 3.66
N VAL A 242 10.45 -7.13 4.53
CA VAL A 242 10.47 -6.81 5.97
C VAL A 242 11.42 -7.72 6.75
N LYS A 243 11.72 -8.92 6.26
CA LYS A 243 12.63 -9.88 6.94
C LYS A 243 14.00 -9.27 7.29
N SER A 244 14.53 -8.39 6.45
CA SER A 244 15.83 -7.74 6.69
C SER A 244 15.87 -6.83 7.91
N VAL A 245 14.72 -6.32 8.33
CA VAL A 245 14.56 -5.36 9.44
C VAL A 245 13.73 -5.90 10.61
N GLU A 246 13.20 -7.11 10.50
CA GLU A 246 12.30 -7.73 11.49
C GLU A 246 12.86 -7.67 12.91
N LYS A 247 14.18 -7.92 13.08
CA LYS A 247 14.87 -7.84 14.39
C LYS A 247 14.82 -6.46 15.05
N TYR A 248 14.59 -5.38 14.29
CA TYR A 248 14.45 -4.02 14.82
C TYR A 248 13.00 -3.67 15.17
N LEU A 249 12.06 -4.52 14.75
CA LEU A 249 10.62 -4.34 14.91
C LEU A 249 10.04 -5.07 16.13
N GLU A 250 10.90 -5.69 16.97
CA GLU A 250 10.45 -6.40 18.18
C GLU A 250 9.42 -5.60 19.01
N PRO A 251 9.59 -4.29 19.28
CA PRO A 251 8.59 -3.51 20.04
C PRO A 251 7.25 -3.38 19.33
N LEU A 252 7.21 -3.63 18.01
CA LEU A 252 6.03 -3.52 17.14
C LEU A 252 5.53 -4.89 16.65
N ARG A 253 6.07 -6.00 17.19
CA ARG A 253 5.77 -7.37 16.73
C ARG A 253 4.26 -7.66 16.66
N TYR A 254 3.49 -7.17 17.64
CA TYR A 254 2.04 -7.32 17.64
C TYR A 254 1.35 -6.73 16.39
N PHE A 255 1.93 -5.69 15.80
CA PHE A 255 1.40 -5.00 14.62
C PHE A 255 1.91 -5.56 13.31
N ILE A 256 2.82 -6.54 13.32
CA ILE A 256 3.24 -7.25 12.12
C ILE A 256 2.16 -8.27 11.76
N VAL A 257 1.65 -8.21 10.53
CA VAL A 257 0.63 -9.14 10.03
C VAL A 257 1.18 -9.96 8.87
N SER A 258 0.68 -11.17 8.67
CA SER A 258 1.03 -11.96 7.48
C SER A 258 0.46 -11.31 6.22
N SER A 259 1.03 -11.62 5.04
CA SER A 259 0.51 -11.10 3.77
C SER A 259 -0.92 -11.59 3.49
N ASP A 260 -1.28 -12.79 3.96
CA ASP A 260 -2.61 -13.36 3.77
C ASP A 260 -3.65 -12.68 4.67
N GLU A 261 -3.36 -12.52 5.97
CA GLU A 261 -4.20 -11.79 6.91
C GLU A 261 -4.41 -10.35 6.44
N PHE A 262 -3.33 -9.70 6.02
CA PHE A 262 -3.37 -8.35 5.48
C PHE A 262 -4.26 -8.24 4.25
N SER A 263 -4.01 -9.06 3.23
CA SER A 263 -4.72 -8.98 1.95
C SER A 263 -6.19 -9.35 2.08
N LYS A 264 -6.53 -10.35 2.94
CA LYS A 264 -7.91 -10.69 3.27
C LYS A 264 -8.69 -9.51 3.84
N SER A 265 -8.05 -8.73 4.71
CA SER A 265 -8.63 -7.51 5.28
C SER A 265 -8.71 -6.37 4.26
N ALA A 266 -7.61 -6.13 3.55
CA ALA A 266 -7.47 -4.98 2.66
C ALA A 266 -8.39 -5.05 1.43
N VAL A 267 -8.59 -6.24 0.85
CA VAL A 267 -9.50 -6.41 -0.31
C VAL A 267 -10.94 -6.03 0.04
N ASN A 268 -11.37 -6.20 1.30
CA ASN A 268 -12.71 -5.79 1.74
C ASN A 268 -12.89 -4.27 1.82
N THR A 269 -11.83 -3.49 1.69
CA THR A 269 -11.88 -2.02 1.71
C THR A 269 -11.98 -1.39 0.32
N ILE A 270 -11.88 -2.20 -0.75
CA ILE A 270 -12.01 -1.74 -2.14
C ILE A 270 -13.45 -1.24 -2.35
N GLY A 271 -13.60 -0.05 -2.93
CA GLY A 271 -14.89 0.58 -3.14
C GLY A 271 -15.47 1.29 -1.91
N ILE A 272 -14.84 1.18 -0.74
CA ILE A 272 -15.35 1.75 0.51
C ILE A 272 -14.58 2.99 0.96
N ASP A 273 -13.25 2.97 0.85
CA ASP A 273 -12.40 4.09 1.27
C ASP A 273 -11.24 4.28 0.29
N ASN A 274 -10.99 5.52 -0.09
CA ASN A 274 -9.93 5.89 -1.03
C ASN A 274 -8.53 5.91 -0.38
N TYR A 275 -8.47 5.86 0.95
CA TYR A 275 -7.22 5.92 1.70
C TYR A 275 -7.30 5.07 2.95
N THR A 276 -6.58 3.95 3.00
CA THR A 276 -6.63 3.01 4.13
C THR A 276 -5.28 2.37 4.40
N THR A 277 -5.07 1.94 5.64
CA THR A 277 -3.91 1.11 6.00
C THR A 277 -4.13 -0.37 5.67
N GLY A 278 -5.33 -0.77 5.26
CA GLY A 278 -5.68 -2.12 4.83
C GLY A 278 -5.94 -3.14 5.95
N HIS A 279 -5.56 -2.84 7.20
CA HIS A 279 -5.75 -3.75 8.32
C HIS A 279 -5.95 -2.99 9.63
N TRP A 280 -6.84 -3.49 10.52
CA TRP A 280 -7.17 -2.80 11.78
C TRP A 280 -5.98 -2.57 12.72
N LYS A 281 -5.04 -3.53 12.81
CA LYS A 281 -3.80 -3.35 13.59
C LYS A 281 -2.97 -2.20 13.04
N HIS A 282 -2.89 -2.07 11.73
CA HIS A 282 -2.18 -0.97 11.08
C HIS A 282 -2.87 0.38 11.29
N GLU A 283 -4.21 0.42 11.25
CA GLU A 283 -4.96 1.65 11.53
C GLU A 283 -4.76 2.06 12.99
N LEU A 284 -4.84 1.12 13.93
CA LEU A 284 -4.58 1.35 15.35
C LEU A 284 -3.14 1.87 15.56
N LEU A 285 -2.14 1.22 14.95
CA LEU A 285 -0.75 1.69 15.02
C LEU A 285 -0.63 3.12 14.48
N GLY A 286 -1.31 3.44 13.38
CA GLY A 286 -1.35 4.78 12.79
C GLY A 286 -1.94 5.82 13.75
N ILE A 287 -2.99 5.47 14.49
CA ILE A 287 -3.59 6.31 15.52
C ILE A 287 -2.58 6.54 16.65
N LEU A 288 -1.99 5.47 17.20
CA LEU A 288 -0.99 5.57 18.27
C LEU A 288 0.21 6.43 17.86
N LEU A 289 0.74 6.21 16.67
CA LEU A 289 1.87 7.00 16.15
C LEU A 289 1.51 8.46 15.88
N SER A 290 0.25 8.78 15.64
CA SER A 290 -0.16 10.19 15.47
C SER A 290 -0.03 11.01 16.73
N PHE A 291 -0.09 10.40 17.92
CA PHE A 291 0.10 11.05 19.22
C PHE A 291 1.55 11.04 19.70
N SER A 292 2.32 10.00 19.37
CA SER A 292 3.72 9.82 19.81
C SER A 292 4.75 9.99 18.69
N ARG A 293 4.35 10.58 17.58
CA ARG A 293 5.05 10.65 16.29
C ARG A 293 6.55 10.93 16.37
N ASN A 294 6.94 11.87 17.23
CA ASN A 294 8.34 12.29 17.30
C ASN A 294 9.22 11.40 18.17
N PHE A 295 8.64 10.63 19.08
CA PHE A 295 9.41 9.84 20.06
C PHE A 295 9.71 8.43 19.54
N LEU A 296 8.68 7.67 19.14
CA LEU A 296 8.83 6.27 18.78
C LEU A 296 9.52 6.09 17.42
N LEU A 297 9.14 6.89 16.42
CA LEU A 297 9.81 6.85 15.10
C LEU A 297 11.26 7.29 15.22
N LYS A 298 11.56 8.37 15.96
CA LYS A 298 12.94 8.77 16.23
C LYS A 298 13.73 7.69 16.94
N TYR A 299 13.12 6.95 17.86
CA TYR A 299 13.77 5.85 18.58
C TYR A 299 14.13 4.69 17.63
N ILE A 300 13.15 4.24 16.81
CA ILE A 300 13.35 3.15 15.83
C ILE A 300 14.38 3.56 14.79
N VAL A 301 14.23 4.72 14.18
CA VAL A 301 15.17 5.27 13.20
C VAL A 301 16.57 5.41 13.81
N LYS A 302 16.68 5.96 15.02
CA LYS A 302 17.97 6.08 15.72
C LYS A 302 18.61 4.72 15.99
N LYS A 303 17.83 3.68 16.32
CA LYS A 303 18.31 2.33 16.53
C LYS A 303 18.81 1.69 15.22
N ILE A 304 18.04 1.86 14.13
CA ILE A 304 18.43 1.41 12.79
C ILE A 304 19.71 2.14 12.34
N PHE A 305 19.77 3.47 12.48
CA PHE A 305 20.91 4.28 12.09
C PHE A 305 22.19 3.94 12.87
N LYS A 306 22.11 3.75 14.19
CA LYS A 306 23.26 3.30 14.99
C LYS A 306 23.84 1.99 14.46
N THR A 307 22.98 1.08 14.00
CA THR A 307 23.44 -0.23 13.51
C THR A 307 24.06 -0.13 12.11
N VAL A 308 23.53 0.72 11.25
CA VAL A 308 24.09 1.01 9.92
C VAL A 308 25.45 1.70 10.06
N HIS A 309 25.57 2.71 10.92
CA HIS A 309 26.83 3.40 11.21
C HIS A 309 27.89 2.47 11.80
N PHE A 310 27.52 1.56 12.69
CA PHE A 310 28.44 0.60 13.32
C PHE A 310 29.03 -0.42 12.31
N LYS A 311 28.27 -0.77 11.28
CA LYS A 311 28.76 -1.63 10.18
C LYS A 311 29.79 -0.91 9.29
N ARG A 312 29.65 0.41 9.12
CA ARG A 312 30.59 1.23 8.34
C ARG A 312 31.95 1.35 9.04
N CYS A 313 31.95 1.61 10.35
CA CYS A 313 33.18 1.70 11.14
C CYS A 313 33.93 0.37 11.30
N LYS A 314 33.29 -0.79 11.04
CA LYS A 314 33.93 -2.10 11.06
C LYS A 314 34.48 -2.56 9.70
N LYS A 315 34.15 -1.85 8.61
CA LYS A 315 34.63 -2.15 7.24
C LYS A 315 35.82 -1.28 6.82
N ASN A 316 36.19 -0.26 7.60
CA ASN A 316 37.40 0.53 7.52
C ASN A 316 38.34 0.11 8.68
#